data_6f9be61886e012ecb3bb6639648f3f47
#
_entry.id   6f9be61886e012ecb3bb6639648f3f47
#
_cell.length_a   1.000
_cell.length_b   1.000
_cell.length_c   1.000
_cell.angle_alpha   90.00
_cell.angle_beta   90.00
_cell.angle_gamma   90.00
#
_symmetry.space_group_name_H-M   'P 1'
#
loop_
_entity.id
_entity.type
_entity.pdbx_description
1 polymer ?
#
loop_
_entity_poly.entity_id
_entity_poly.type
_entity_poly.pdbx_seq_one_letter_code
_entity_poly.pdbx_strand_id
1 'polypeptide(L)'
;MRKLLAICVSVILLSSCVPTSMYYWGKMTDGVSRYEQLTYKHYDQQTPESICELIVLYEDMVSNPGGTRNIVPPGICAEYGFLLLQPHTAETFEMYATTKQKKAFENSEYGASFAEKGIKMLEMEMELYPESITFIGPILKRLK
;
A
#
# COMPACT_ATOMS: atom_id res chain seq x y z
N MET A 1 -20.99 48.37 -3.99
CA MET A 1 -19.66 47.79 -4.30
C MET A 1 -18.94 47.23 -3.07
N ARG A 2 -18.77 47.96 -1.96
CA ARG A 2 -18.06 47.46 -0.75
C ARG A 2 -18.67 46.18 -0.13
N LYS A 3 -20.00 46.05 -0.11
CA LYS A 3 -20.71 44.86 0.42
C LYS A 3 -20.53 43.63 -0.48
N LEU A 4 -20.54 43.81 -1.80
CA LEU A 4 -20.27 42.75 -2.77
C LEU A 4 -18.82 42.24 -2.68
N LEU A 5 -17.85 43.13 -2.51
CA LEU A 5 -16.46 42.79 -2.33
C LEU A 5 -16.23 41.96 -1.04
N ALA A 6 -16.91 42.32 0.07
CA ALA A 6 -16.83 41.57 1.32
C ALA A 6 -17.41 40.16 1.20
N ILE A 7 -18.51 39.98 0.44
CA ILE A 7 -19.09 38.64 0.19
C ILE A 7 -18.17 37.79 -0.65
N CYS A 8 -17.56 38.34 -1.71
CA CYS A 8 -16.61 37.61 -2.54
C CYS A 8 -15.35 37.15 -1.75
N VAL A 9 -14.83 38.02 -0.88
CA VAL A 9 -13.68 37.67 -0.03
C VAL A 9 -14.05 36.58 0.99
N SER A 10 -15.27 36.63 1.59
CA SER A 10 -15.74 35.57 2.49
C SER A 10 -15.86 34.19 1.79
N VAL A 11 -16.36 34.16 0.56
CA VAL A 11 -16.51 32.91 -0.22
C VAL A 11 -15.16 32.31 -0.56
N ILE A 12 -14.16 33.12 -0.89
CA ILE A 12 -12.80 32.66 -1.17
C ILE A 12 -12.12 32.08 0.08
N LEU A 13 -12.37 32.63 1.25
CA LEU A 13 -11.81 32.12 2.51
C LEU A 13 -12.43 30.80 2.96
N LEU A 14 -13.66 30.48 2.54
CA LEU A 14 -14.33 29.22 2.87
C LEU A 14 -13.96 28.06 1.94
N SER A 15 -13.36 28.30 0.77
CA SER A 15 -12.99 27.28 -0.21
C SER A 15 -11.63 26.62 0.04
N SER A 16 -10.93 26.93 1.14
CA SER A 16 -9.52 26.55 1.38
C SER A 16 -9.32 25.24 2.17
N CYS A 17 -10.35 24.46 2.50
CA CYS A 17 -10.17 23.16 3.15
C CYS A 17 -10.24 22.02 2.14
N VAL A 18 -9.16 21.78 1.41
CA VAL A 18 -8.94 20.47 0.78
C VAL A 18 -8.50 19.52 1.89
N PRO A 19 -9.25 18.45 2.20
CA PRO A 19 -8.80 17.46 3.20
C PRO A 19 -7.53 16.80 2.70
N THR A 20 -6.40 17.09 3.37
CA THR A 20 -5.12 16.50 3.04
C THR A 20 -5.05 15.14 3.72
N SER A 21 -4.92 14.07 2.96
CA SER A 21 -4.76 12.72 3.52
C SER A 21 -3.48 12.62 4.36
N MET A 22 -3.58 11.97 5.51
CA MET A 22 -2.44 11.74 6.40
C MET A 22 -1.42 10.79 5.77
N TYR A 23 -1.89 9.80 5.03
CA TYR A 23 -1.11 8.78 4.35
C TYR A 23 -1.49 8.64 2.88
N TYR A 24 -0.61 8.05 2.08
CA TYR A 24 -0.90 7.67 0.71
C TYR A 24 -1.49 6.25 0.67
N TRP A 25 -2.72 6.14 0.19
CA TRP A 25 -3.46 4.89 0.03
C TRP A 25 -3.61 4.46 -1.44
N GLY A 26 -2.60 4.80 -2.26
CA GLY A 26 -2.69 4.67 -3.71
C GLY A 26 -3.47 5.83 -4.35
N LYS A 27 -3.54 5.83 -5.68
CA LYS A 27 -4.29 6.86 -6.41
C LYS A 27 -5.76 6.84 -6.03
N MET A 28 -6.34 8.02 -5.90
CA MET A 28 -7.78 8.20 -5.69
C MET A 28 -8.51 8.22 -7.04
N THR A 29 -9.62 7.51 -7.13
CA THR A 29 -10.53 7.53 -8.28
C THR A 29 -11.95 7.59 -7.73
N ASP A 30 -12.71 8.61 -8.11
CA ASP A 30 -14.10 8.84 -7.65
C ASP A 30 -14.26 8.82 -6.12
N GLY A 31 -13.26 9.36 -5.41
CA GLY A 31 -13.26 9.44 -3.95
C GLY A 31 -12.85 8.14 -3.23
N VAL A 32 -12.54 7.07 -3.96
CA VAL A 32 -12.11 5.77 -3.42
C VAL A 32 -10.62 5.57 -3.70
N SER A 33 -9.88 5.12 -2.69
CA SER A 33 -8.45 4.84 -2.86
C SER A 33 -8.20 3.55 -3.66
N ARG A 34 -7.06 3.47 -4.34
CA ARG A 34 -6.67 2.26 -5.07
C ARG A 34 -6.50 1.06 -4.12
N TYR A 35 -6.03 1.30 -2.91
CA TYR A 35 -5.94 0.28 -1.87
C TYR A 35 -7.31 -0.33 -1.56
N GLU A 36 -8.29 0.52 -1.29
CA GLU A 36 -9.65 0.06 -1.00
C GLU A 36 -10.26 -0.72 -2.17
N GLN A 37 -10.14 -0.20 -3.40
CA GLN A 37 -10.65 -0.87 -4.59
C GLN A 37 -10.06 -2.27 -4.78
N LEU A 38 -8.73 -2.41 -4.67
CA LEU A 38 -8.06 -3.68 -4.92
C LEU A 38 -8.22 -4.69 -3.79
N THR A 39 -8.26 -4.24 -2.53
CA THR A 39 -8.52 -5.14 -1.41
C THR A 39 -9.93 -5.70 -1.47
N TYR A 40 -10.96 -4.88 -1.76
CA TYR A 40 -12.32 -5.39 -1.97
C TYR A 40 -12.39 -6.35 -3.16
N LYS A 41 -11.77 -6.00 -4.29
CA LYS A 41 -11.72 -6.88 -5.47
C LYS A 41 -11.08 -8.22 -5.13
N HIS A 42 -9.97 -8.21 -4.38
CA HIS A 42 -9.29 -9.45 -3.99
C HIS A 42 -10.14 -10.29 -3.04
N TYR A 43 -10.78 -9.68 -2.03
CA TYR A 43 -11.67 -10.40 -1.12
C TYR A 43 -12.84 -11.04 -1.82
N ASP A 44 -13.42 -10.37 -2.81
CA ASP A 44 -14.58 -10.84 -3.56
C ASP A 44 -14.22 -11.94 -4.57
N GLN A 45 -13.12 -11.77 -5.32
CA GLN A 45 -12.80 -12.61 -6.46
C GLN A 45 -11.71 -13.65 -6.20
N GLN A 46 -10.74 -13.36 -5.34
CA GLN A 46 -9.58 -14.21 -5.00
C GLN A 46 -8.85 -14.81 -6.21
N THR A 47 -8.70 -14.01 -7.28
CA THR A 47 -8.05 -14.45 -8.51
C THR A 47 -6.54 -14.24 -8.48
N PRO A 48 -5.75 -15.02 -9.25
CA PRO A 48 -4.31 -14.80 -9.41
C PRO A 48 -3.96 -13.38 -9.84
N GLU A 49 -4.76 -12.81 -10.74
CA GLU A 49 -4.57 -11.43 -11.22
C GLU A 49 -4.77 -10.42 -10.10
N SER A 50 -5.75 -10.63 -9.20
CA SER A 50 -5.98 -9.74 -8.07
C SER A 50 -4.80 -9.76 -7.07
N ILE A 51 -4.15 -10.92 -6.89
CA ILE A 51 -2.92 -11.04 -6.10
C ILE A 51 -1.79 -10.21 -6.74
N CYS A 52 -1.60 -10.34 -8.07
CA CYS A 52 -0.58 -9.57 -8.78
C CYS A 52 -0.82 -8.05 -8.70
N GLU A 53 -2.08 -7.62 -8.77
CA GLU A 53 -2.44 -6.20 -8.62
C GLU A 53 -2.14 -5.68 -7.21
N LEU A 54 -2.44 -6.47 -6.17
CA LEU A 54 -2.13 -6.09 -4.77
C LEU A 54 -0.63 -6.01 -4.50
N ILE A 55 0.16 -6.97 -4.99
CA ILE A 55 1.62 -6.96 -4.85
C ILE A 55 2.21 -5.67 -5.40
N VAL A 56 1.79 -5.26 -6.61
CA VAL A 56 2.28 -4.02 -7.24
C VAL A 56 1.77 -2.77 -6.52
N LEU A 57 0.55 -2.79 -6.00
CA LEU A 57 0.04 -1.68 -5.20
C LEU A 57 0.83 -1.50 -3.91
N TYR A 58 1.06 -2.58 -3.16
CA TYR A 58 1.84 -2.51 -1.92
C TYR A 58 3.28 -2.07 -2.19
N GLU A 59 3.89 -2.56 -3.28
CA GLU A 59 5.21 -2.09 -3.72
C GLU A 59 5.24 -0.59 -3.96
N ASP A 60 4.22 -0.04 -4.66
CA ASP A 60 4.10 1.40 -4.89
C ASP A 60 3.95 2.18 -3.58
N MET A 61 3.09 1.70 -2.66
CA MET A 61 2.85 2.37 -1.37
C MET A 61 4.09 2.38 -0.45
N VAL A 62 4.89 1.33 -0.50
CA VAL A 62 6.12 1.22 0.30
C VAL A 62 7.27 2.01 -0.33
N SER A 63 7.40 1.98 -1.66
CA SER A 63 8.48 2.67 -2.38
C SER A 63 8.24 4.18 -2.52
N ASN A 64 6.97 4.60 -2.55
CA ASN A 64 6.56 5.98 -2.75
C ASN A 64 5.61 6.45 -1.63
N PRO A 65 6.04 6.43 -0.36
CA PRO A 65 5.19 6.90 0.72
C PRO A 65 4.81 8.36 0.52
N GLY A 66 3.62 8.74 0.98
CA GLY A 66 3.10 10.09 0.76
C GLY A 66 2.10 10.50 1.84
N GLY A 67 1.28 11.50 1.52
CA GLY A 67 0.43 12.17 2.50
C GLY A 67 1.22 13.14 3.38
N THR A 68 0.58 13.72 4.39
CA THR A 68 1.25 14.71 5.26
C THR A 68 2.32 14.09 6.16
N ARG A 69 2.22 12.81 6.47
CA ARG A 69 3.23 12.10 7.28
C ARG A 69 4.41 11.59 6.46
N ASN A 70 4.25 11.40 5.18
CA ASN A 70 5.29 10.88 4.26
C ASN A 70 5.95 9.57 4.74
N ILE A 71 5.16 8.70 5.34
CA ILE A 71 5.54 7.34 5.77
C ILE A 71 4.49 6.35 5.27
N VAL A 72 4.86 5.07 5.20
CA VAL A 72 3.93 3.99 4.82
C VAL A 72 2.77 3.93 5.82
N PRO A 73 1.52 3.75 5.38
CA PRO A 73 0.38 3.64 6.29
C PRO A 73 0.51 2.44 7.25
N PRO A 74 -0.04 2.53 8.49
CA PRO A 74 -0.02 1.41 9.44
C PRO A 74 -0.64 0.15 8.84
N GLY A 75 0.00 -0.99 9.04
CA GLY A 75 -0.47 -2.31 8.58
C GLY A 75 -0.03 -2.66 7.16
N ILE A 76 0.30 -1.70 6.30
CA ILE A 76 0.62 -1.96 4.89
C ILE A 76 1.88 -2.82 4.74
N CYS A 77 2.93 -2.54 5.50
CA CYS A 77 4.13 -3.39 5.45
C CYS A 77 3.83 -4.80 5.97
N ALA A 78 2.96 -4.95 6.97
CA ALA A 78 2.54 -6.25 7.46
C ALA A 78 1.72 -7.02 6.41
N GLU A 79 0.70 -6.41 5.82
CA GLU A 79 -0.13 -7.02 4.78
C GLU A 79 0.72 -7.44 3.58
N TYR A 80 1.62 -6.56 3.14
CA TYR A 80 2.53 -6.85 2.04
C TYR A 80 3.47 -8.00 2.38
N GLY A 81 4.11 -7.95 3.56
CA GLY A 81 5.00 -9.01 4.03
C GLY A 81 4.31 -10.37 4.08
N PHE A 82 3.13 -10.43 4.69
CA PHE A 82 2.35 -11.67 4.75
C PHE A 82 1.92 -12.16 3.36
N LEU A 83 1.53 -11.28 2.45
CA LEU A 83 1.18 -11.66 1.09
C LEU A 83 2.36 -12.29 0.35
N LEU A 84 3.55 -11.69 0.44
CA LEU A 84 4.76 -12.22 -0.20
C LEU A 84 5.21 -13.56 0.37
N LEU A 85 4.94 -13.81 1.66
CA LEU A 85 5.32 -15.05 2.36
C LEU A 85 4.29 -16.17 2.20
N GLN A 86 3.13 -15.92 1.58
CA GLN A 86 2.16 -16.97 1.31
C GLN A 86 2.72 -18.02 0.34
N PRO A 87 2.43 -19.31 0.58
CA PRO A 87 2.76 -20.35 -0.39
C PRO A 87 2.22 -20.00 -1.78
N HIS A 88 2.98 -20.27 -2.82
CA HIS A 88 2.62 -20.03 -4.24
C HIS A 88 2.49 -18.56 -4.68
N THR A 89 2.65 -17.56 -3.82
CA THR A 89 2.55 -16.15 -4.24
C THR A 89 3.59 -15.80 -5.32
N ALA A 90 4.83 -16.22 -5.13
CA ALA A 90 5.89 -15.99 -6.11
C ALA A 90 5.60 -16.69 -7.45
N GLU A 91 5.16 -17.94 -7.41
CA GLU A 91 4.76 -18.72 -8.59
C GLU A 91 3.56 -18.06 -9.30
N THR A 92 2.54 -17.64 -8.53
CA THR A 92 1.39 -16.92 -9.05
C THR A 92 1.81 -15.62 -9.75
N PHE A 93 2.71 -14.85 -9.14
CA PHE A 93 3.21 -13.62 -9.73
C PHE A 93 4.03 -13.88 -11.00
N GLU A 94 4.85 -14.92 -10.99
CA GLU A 94 5.62 -15.33 -12.19
C GLU A 94 4.71 -15.69 -13.35
N MET A 95 3.65 -16.45 -13.10
CA MET A 95 2.75 -16.94 -14.15
C MET A 95 1.74 -15.90 -14.64
N TYR A 96 1.18 -15.10 -13.74
CA TYR A 96 0.02 -14.25 -14.05
C TYR A 96 0.31 -12.75 -14.09
N ALA A 97 1.46 -12.29 -13.56
CA ALA A 97 1.79 -10.88 -13.64
C ALA A 97 2.10 -10.44 -15.06
N THR A 98 1.56 -9.31 -15.44
CA THR A 98 1.84 -8.66 -16.73
C THR A 98 3.28 -8.18 -16.80
N THR A 99 3.82 -8.01 -18.00
CA THR A 99 5.17 -7.44 -18.21
C THR A 99 5.34 -6.08 -17.51
N LYS A 100 4.27 -5.28 -17.46
CA LYS A 100 4.30 -3.98 -16.76
C LYS A 100 4.42 -4.14 -15.24
N GLN A 101 3.71 -5.11 -14.67
CA GLN A 101 3.79 -5.43 -13.24
C GLN A 101 5.16 -5.97 -12.85
N LYS A 102 5.73 -6.85 -13.67
CA LYS A 102 7.08 -7.41 -13.47
C LYS A 102 8.18 -6.36 -13.46
N LYS A 103 8.01 -5.26 -14.21
CA LYS A 103 8.96 -4.12 -14.20
C LYS A 103 9.07 -3.38 -12.86
N ALA A 104 8.13 -3.57 -11.94
CA ALA A 104 8.24 -3.02 -10.59
C ALA A 104 9.30 -3.75 -9.74
N PHE A 105 9.80 -4.89 -10.23
CA PHE A 105 10.79 -5.73 -9.54
C PHE A 105 12.02 -5.93 -10.43
N GLU A 106 13.20 -5.68 -9.86
CA GLU A 106 14.48 -5.79 -10.59
C GLU A 106 14.91 -7.24 -10.85
N ASN A 107 14.45 -8.18 -10.00
CA ASN A 107 14.85 -9.57 -10.02
C ASN A 107 13.71 -10.47 -10.53
N SER A 108 14.03 -11.40 -11.42
CA SER A 108 13.08 -12.39 -11.95
C SER A 108 12.97 -13.66 -11.08
N GLU A 109 13.85 -13.85 -10.12
CA GLU A 109 13.77 -14.98 -9.15
C GLU A 109 12.83 -14.63 -8.00
N TYR A 110 11.53 -14.57 -8.28
CA TYR A 110 10.52 -14.09 -7.33
C TYR A 110 10.46 -14.93 -6.06
N GLY A 111 10.72 -16.24 -6.11
CA GLY A 111 10.68 -17.12 -4.94
C GLY A 111 11.57 -16.63 -3.81
N ALA A 112 12.88 -16.52 -4.07
CA ALA A 112 13.86 -16.06 -3.09
C ALA A 112 13.65 -14.59 -2.72
N SER A 113 13.45 -13.71 -3.72
CA SER A 113 13.30 -12.26 -3.50
C SER A 113 12.02 -11.92 -2.72
N PHE A 114 10.91 -12.62 -2.94
CA PHE A 114 9.66 -12.40 -2.20
C PHE A 114 9.77 -12.86 -0.75
N ALA A 115 10.44 -13.99 -0.49
CA ALA A 115 10.67 -14.46 0.87
C ALA A 115 11.52 -13.45 1.68
N GLU A 116 12.63 -13.00 1.11
CA GLU A 116 13.50 -12.00 1.73
C GLU A 116 12.77 -10.67 1.94
N LYS A 117 12.10 -10.18 0.91
CA LYS A 117 11.34 -8.94 0.98
C LYS A 117 10.19 -9.03 1.97
N GLY A 118 9.50 -10.17 2.02
CA GLY A 118 8.41 -10.39 2.97
C GLY A 118 8.87 -10.27 4.42
N ILE A 119 10.00 -10.88 4.77
CA ILE A 119 10.61 -10.74 6.09
C ILE A 119 10.97 -9.28 6.37
N LYS A 120 11.62 -8.59 5.41
CA LYS A 120 12.00 -7.19 5.53
C LYS A 120 10.78 -6.28 5.74
N MET A 121 9.66 -6.55 5.08
CA MET A 121 8.43 -5.78 5.26
C MET A 121 7.85 -5.95 6.66
N LEU A 122 7.85 -7.16 7.21
CA LEU A 122 7.42 -7.40 8.59
C LEU A 122 8.34 -6.70 9.61
N GLU A 123 9.65 -6.67 9.37
CA GLU A 123 10.59 -5.92 10.20
C GLU A 123 10.33 -4.41 10.11
N MET A 124 10.09 -3.88 8.91
CA MET A 124 9.75 -2.47 8.70
C MET A 124 8.45 -2.07 9.40
N GLU A 125 7.43 -2.92 9.41
CA GLU A 125 6.19 -2.64 10.16
C GLU A 125 6.47 -2.48 11.66
N MET A 126 7.29 -3.35 12.24
CA MET A 126 7.67 -3.25 13.66
C MET A 126 8.53 -2.03 13.97
N GLU A 127 9.34 -1.57 13.02
CA GLU A 127 10.15 -0.35 13.17
C GLU A 127 9.29 0.90 13.11
N LEU A 128 8.38 0.99 12.12
CA LEU A 128 7.50 2.14 11.94
C LEU A 128 6.38 2.20 13.00
N TYR A 129 5.91 1.03 13.45
CA TYR A 129 4.76 0.85 14.34
C TYR A 129 5.09 -0.15 15.44
N PRO A 130 5.79 0.27 16.51
CA PRO A 130 6.27 -0.62 17.58
C PRO A 130 5.18 -1.42 18.29
N GLU A 131 3.93 -0.97 18.28
CA GLU A 131 2.77 -1.71 18.78
C GLU A 131 2.55 -3.05 18.06
N SER A 132 3.01 -3.17 16.81
CA SER A 132 2.91 -4.39 16.01
C SER A 132 3.86 -5.51 16.47
N ILE A 133 4.90 -5.19 17.25
CA ILE A 133 5.93 -6.15 17.70
C ILE A 133 5.30 -7.33 18.43
N THR A 134 4.26 -7.08 19.24
CA THR A 134 3.58 -8.13 20.01
C THR A 134 2.98 -9.22 19.11
N PHE A 135 2.53 -8.85 17.92
CA PHE A 135 1.90 -9.77 16.97
C PHE A 135 2.89 -10.32 15.95
N ILE A 136 3.72 -9.47 15.36
CA ILE A 136 4.63 -9.84 14.27
C ILE A 136 5.90 -10.54 14.78
N GLY A 137 6.43 -10.12 15.93
CA GLY A 137 7.67 -10.67 16.49
C GLY A 137 7.69 -12.19 16.68
N PRO A 138 6.64 -12.83 17.26
CA PRO A 138 6.56 -14.28 17.35
C PRO A 138 6.52 -14.99 15.99
N ILE A 139 5.94 -14.37 14.96
CA ILE A 139 5.86 -14.92 13.61
C ILE A 139 7.24 -14.89 12.96
N LEU A 140 7.93 -13.76 13.02
CA LEU A 140 9.29 -13.63 12.47
C LEU A 140 10.28 -14.60 13.09
N LYS A 141 10.17 -14.90 14.39
CA LYS A 141 11.01 -15.91 15.05
C LYS A 141 10.84 -17.34 14.50
N ARG A 142 9.71 -17.63 13.87
CA ARG A 142 9.43 -18.95 13.26
C ARG A 142 9.86 -19.00 11.80
N LEU A 143 10.02 -17.86 11.16
CA LEU A 143 10.39 -17.72 9.74
C LEU A 143 11.91 -17.65 9.54
N LYS A 144 12.66 -17.32 10.59
CA LYS A 144 14.12 -17.27 10.66
C LYS A 144 14.69 -18.55 11.23
#